data_a0280c22cb232d3bb05ed9f385bde821
#
_entry.id   a0280c22cb232d3bb05ed9f385bde821
#
_cell.length_a   1.000
_cell.length_b   1.000
_cell.length_c   1.000
_cell.angle_alpha   90.00
_cell.angle_beta   90.00
_cell.angle_gamma   90.00
#
_symmetry.space_group_name_H-M   'P 1'
#
loop_
_entity.id
_entity.type
_entity.pdbx_description
1 polymer ?
#
loop_
_entity_poly.entity_id
_entity_poly.type
_entity_poly.pdbx_seq_one_letter_code
_entity_poly.pdbx_strand_id
1 'polypeptide(L)'
;MKFTQIIEFTTEHIGEFNAGLDEWMARSEGHRIPHRAVLRRDRDAQDRYLLMVEFASYEQGMKNSGRPETGQFAAFLAGISDSALTFRNMDVLREEDL
;
A
#
# COMPACT_ATOMS: atom_id res chain seq x y z
N MET A 1 -3.74 -18.82 -2.05
CA MET A 1 -2.57 -18.14 -2.63
C MET A 1 -2.56 -16.70 -2.14
N LYS A 2 -1.48 -16.29 -1.49
CA LYS A 2 -1.32 -14.91 -1.05
C LYS A 2 -1.27 -13.97 -2.23
N PHE A 3 -1.74 -12.75 -2.00
CA PHE A 3 -1.82 -11.70 -2.99
C PHE A 3 -1.15 -10.45 -2.44
N THR A 4 -0.38 -9.75 -3.28
CA THR A 4 0.28 -8.52 -2.90
C THR A 4 -0.09 -7.42 -3.89
N GLN A 5 -0.51 -6.28 -3.38
CA GLN A 5 -0.66 -5.07 -4.18
C GLN A 5 0.58 -4.20 -3.98
N ILE A 6 1.20 -3.79 -5.08
CA ILE A 6 2.36 -2.91 -5.04
C ILE A 6 1.94 -1.55 -5.59
N ILE A 7 2.20 -0.51 -4.82
CA ILE A 7 1.92 0.87 -5.21
C ILE A 7 3.25 1.60 -5.33
N GLU A 8 3.61 1.99 -6.55
CA GLU A 8 4.81 2.79 -6.79
C GLU A 8 4.43 4.26 -6.88
N PHE A 9 5.19 5.11 -6.22
CA PHE A 9 4.94 6.55 -6.22
C PHE A 9 6.23 7.34 -5.98
N THR A 10 6.22 8.61 -6.37
CA THR A 10 7.32 9.53 -6.12
C THR A 10 6.79 10.70 -5.30
N THR A 11 7.55 11.11 -4.29
CA THR A 11 7.15 12.23 -3.43
C THR A 11 8.38 12.89 -2.78
N GLU A 12 8.31 14.19 -2.61
CA GLU A 12 9.23 14.94 -1.75
C GLU A 12 8.71 15.07 -0.31
N HIS A 13 7.51 14.51 -0.05
CA HIS A 13 6.79 14.67 1.22
C HIS A 13 6.59 13.36 1.98
N ILE A 14 7.59 12.46 1.92
CA ILE A 14 7.45 11.14 2.57
C ILE A 14 7.22 11.23 4.08
N GLY A 15 7.67 12.31 4.72
CA GLY A 15 7.44 12.52 6.14
C GLY A 15 5.96 12.59 6.52
N GLU A 16 5.08 12.92 5.57
CA GLU A 16 3.63 12.96 5.80
C GLU A 16 2.97 11.59 5.70
N PHE A 17 3.67 10.59 5.16
CA PHE A 17 3.15 9.24 4.95
C PHE A 17 2.65 8.59 6.23
N ASN A 18 3.43 8.71 7.31
CA ASN A 18 3.10 8.05 8.57
C ASN A 18 1.77 8.54 9.15
N ALA A 19 1.48 9.82 9.04
CA ALA A 19 0.21 10.37 9.52
C ALA A 19 -0.98 9.78 8.75
N GLY A 20 -0.85 9.65 7.43
CA GLY A 20 -1.89 9.05 6.60
C GLY A 20 -2.10 7.58 6.87
N LEU A 21 -1.01 6.83 7.07
CA LEU A 21 -1.08 5.42 7.43
C LEU A 21 -1.72 5.22 8.80
N ASP A 22 -1.32 6.03 9.78
CA ASP A 22 -1.88 5.97 11.14
C ASP A 22 -3.39 6.24 11.12
N GLU A 23 -3.84 7.19 10.32
CA GLU A 23 -5.26 7.48 10.15
C GLU A 23 -6.00 6.30 9.55
N TRP A 24 -5.45 5.67 8.49
CA TRP A 24 -6.03 4.49 7.89
C TRP A 24 -6.10 3.34 8.92
N MET A 25 -5.04 3.14 9.70
CA MET A 25 -5.01 2.11 10.74
C MET A 25 -6.11 2.34 11.77
N ALA A 26 -6.32 3.58 12.20
CA ALA A 26 -7.37 3.91 13.16
C ALA A 26 -8.77 3.65 12.59
N ARG A 27 -9.00 4.05 11.34
CA ARG A 27 -10.31 3.87 10.68
C ARG A 27 -10.62 2.40 10.36
N SER A 28 -9.60 1.58 10.13
CA SER A 28 -9.76 0.17 9.79
C SER A 28 -9.68 -0.77 10.99
N GLU A 29 -9.48 -0.25 12.18
CA GLU A 29 -9.34 -1.06 13.39
C GLU A 29 -10.55 -1.96 13.59
N GLY A 30 -10.29 -3.25 13.87
CA GLY A 30 -11.32 -4.25 14.12
C GLY A 30 -11.93 -4.87 12.86
N HIS A 31 -11.72 -4.28 11.67
CA HIS A 31 -12.24 -4.85 10.41
C HIS A 31 -11.23 -4.79 9.27
N ARG A 32 -9.96 -4.67 9.61
CA ARG A 32 -8.86 -4.56 8.64
C ARG A 32 -8.70 -5.85 7.84
N ILE A 33 -8.61 -5.72 6.51
CA ILE A 33 -8.46 -6.84 5.59
C ILE A 33 -6.99 -7.17 5.30
N PRO A 34 -6.10 -6.18 4.99
CA PRO A 34 -4.70 -6.51 4.73
C PRO A 34 -3.99 -7.00 5.98
N HIS A 35 -3.05 -7.94 5.78
CA HIS A 35 -2.26 -8.52 6.87
C HIS A 35 -1.05 -7.66 7.21
N ARG A 36 -0.46 -7.01 6.22
CA ARG A 36 0.82 -6.35 6.35
C ARG A 36 0.97 -5.26 5.30
N ALA A 37 1.62 -4.17 5.69
CA ALA A 37 2.03 -3.12 4.77
C ALA A 37 3.51 -2.84 5.00
N VAL A 38 4.28 -2.72 3.93
CA VAL A 38 5.71 -2.42 3.99
C VAL A 38 6.00 -1.27 3.04
N LEU A 39 6.53 -0.17 3.58
CA LEU A 39 7.01 0.94 2.77
C LEU A 39 8.50 0.77 2.52
N ARG A 40 8.91 0.80 1.25
CA ARG A 40 10.31 0.72 0.84
C ARG A 40 10.71 1.94 0.05
N ARG A 41 11.93 2.42 0.30
CA ARG A 41 12.54 3.48 -0.49
C ARG A 41 13.50 2.86 -1.49
N ASP A 42 13.43 3.30 -2.74
CA ASP A 42 14.41 2.94 -3.76
C ASP A 42 15.74 3.66 -3.46
N ARG A 43 16.81 2.90 -3.24
CA ARG A 43 18.11 3.49 -2.95
C ARG A 43 18.76 4.16 -4.15
N ASP A 44 18.35 3.77 -5.35
CA ASP A 44 18.99 4.18 -6.59
C ASP A 44 18.18 5.24 -7.35
N ALA A 45 17.02 5.63 -6.82
CA ALA A 45 16.17 6.65 -7.43
C ALA A 45 15.63 7.58 -6.36
N GLN A 46 15.95 8.86 -6.49
CA GLN A 46 15.52 9.87 -5.53
C GLN A 46 13.99 9.95 -5.47
N ASP A 47 13.47 10.05 -4.24
CA ASP A 47 12.05 10.26 -3.95
C ASP A 47 11.11 9.18 -4.48
N ARG A 48 11.62 8.00 -4.86
CA ARG A 48 10.82 6.88 -5.32
C ARG A 48 10.60 5.88 -4.20
N TYR A 49 9.33 5.45 -4.05
CA TYR A 49 8.91 4.55 -2.99
C TYR A 49 7.99 3.46 -3.54
N LEU A 50 8.00 2.31 -2.86
CA LEU A 50 7.08 1.21 -3.09
C LEU A 50 6.36 0.91 -1.79
N LEU A 51 5.02 0.92 -1.84
CA LEU A 51 4.20 0.42 -0.75
C LEU A 51 3.68 -0.95 -1.15
N MET A 52 4.01 -1.97 -0.35
CA MET A 52 3.56 -3.34 -0.57
C MET A 52 2.51 -3.69 0.47
N VAL A 53 1.35 -4.14 0.01
CA VAL A 53 0.22 -4.49 0.88
C VAL A 53 -0.11 -5.96 0.64
N GLU A 54 -0.07 -6.78 1.70
CA GLU A 54 -0.30 -8.22 1.64
C GLU A 54 -1.71 -8.59 2.08
N PHE A 55 -2.30 -9.53 1.33
CA PHE A 55 -3.63 -10.07 1.58
C PHE A 55 -3.58 -11.60 1.55
N ALA A 56 -4.55 -12.23 2.22
CA ALA A 56 -4.67 -13.69 2.20
C ALA A 56 -4.96 -14.22 0.80
N SER A 57 -5.67 -13.45 -0.03
CA SER A 57 -6.07 -13.85 -1.38
C SER A 57 -6.37 -12.62 -2.25
N TYR A 58 -6.46 -12.85 -3.55
CA TYR A 58 -6.90 -11.83 -4.51
C TYR A 58 -8.30 -11.31 -4.15
N GLU A 59 -9.22 -12.20 -3.78
CA GLU A 59 -10.58 -11.83 -3.42
C GLU A 59 -10.62 -10.87 -2.22
N GLN A 60 -9.77 -11.10 -1.22
CA GLN A 60 -9.65 -10.20 -0.09
C GLN A 60 -9.07 -8.84 -0.49
N GLY A 61 -8.11 -8.84 -1.40
CA GLY A 61 -7.55 -7.60 -1.96
C GLY A 61 -8.61 -6.78 -2.68
N MET A 62 -9.45 -7.42 -3.46
CA MET A 62 -10.53 -6.73 -4.19
C MET A 62 -11.61 -6.22 -3.24
N LYS A 63 -11.92 -6.98 -2.20
CA LYS A 63 -12.86 -6.54 -1.15
C LYS A 63 -12.32 -5.28 -0.45
N ASN A 64 -11.03 -5.26 -0.14
CA ASN A 64 -10.38 -4.10 0.47
C ASN A 64 -10.45 -2.86 -0.42
N SER A 65 -10.29 -3.04 -1.73
CA SER A 65 -10.33 -1.93 -2.69
C SER A 65 -11.68 -1.21 -2.72
N GLY A 66 -12.75 -1.88 -2.33
CA GLY A 66 -14.09 -1.29 -2.26
C GLY A 66 -14.39 -0.57 -0.95
N ARG A 67 -13.48 -0.56 0.01
CA ARG A 67 -13.71 0.05 1.30
C ARG A 67 -13.48 1.57 1.27
N PRO A 68 -14.31 2.36 2.00
CA PRO A 68 -14.14 3.82 2.03
C PRO A 68 -12.79 4.27 2.55
N GLU A 69 -12.27 3.64 3.63
CA GLU A 69 -10.96 4.00 4.19
C GLU A 69 -9.81 3.71 3.24
N THR A 70 -9.94 2.69 2.38
CA THR A 70 -8.95 2.39 1.35
C THR A 70 -8.92 3.48 0.27
N GLY A 71 -10.09 3.93 -0.17
CA GLY A 71 -10.19 5.03 -1.13
C GLY A 71 -9.64 6.34 -0.56
N GLN A 72 -9.89 6.60 0.72
CA GLN A 72 -9.37 7.77 1.41
C GLN A 72 -7.84 7.73 1.50
N PHE A 73 -7.27 6.56 1.80
CA PHE A 73 -5.82 6.41 1.85
C PHE A 73 -5.20 6.60 0.46
N ALA A 74 -5.81 6.04 -0.58
CA ALA A 74 -5.34 6.21 -1.96
C ALA A 74 -5.36 7.68 -2.38
N ALA A 75 -6.41 8.41 -2.02
CA ALA A 75 -6.51 9.85 -2.30
C ALA A 75 -5.44 10.64 -1.55
N PHE A 76 -5.19 10.29 -0.28
CA PHE A 76 -4.11 10.88 0.50
C PHE A 76 -2.76 10.66 -0.17
N LEU A 77 -2.47 9.41 -0.57
CA LEU A 77 -1.20 9.06 -1.18
C LEU A 77 -1.00 9.79 -2.51
N ALA A 78 -2.05 9.88 -3.32
CA ALA A 78 -2.02 10.65 -4.56
C ALA A 78 -1.76 12.14 -4.27
N GLY A 79 -2.31 12.67 -3.19
CA GLY A 79 -2.15 14.08 -2.81
C GLY A 79 -0.74 14.48 -2.39
N ILE A 80 0.05 13.54 -1.82
CA ILE A 80 1.44 13.81 -1.48
C ILE A 80 2.42 13.42 -2.58
N SER A 81 1.96 12.80 -3.65
CA SER A 81 2.78 12.28 -4.74
C SER A 81 2.99 13.33 -5.83
N ASP A 82 4.16 13.27 -6.47
CA ASP A 82 4.54 14.20 -7.54
C ASP A 82 4.08 13.73 -8.92
N SER A 83 3.64 12.45 -9.01
CA SER A 83 3.17 11.85 -10.24
C SER A 83 2.01 10.88 -9.93
N ALA A 84 1.37 10.36 -10.96
CA ALA A 84 0.30 9.38 -10.79
C ALA A 84 0.83 8.12 -10.10
N LEU A 85 -0.01 7.51 -9.25
CA LEU A 85 0.30 6.24 -8.61
C LEU A 85 0.29 5.11 -9.65
N THR A 86 1.22 4.18 -9.51
CA THR A 86 1.23 2.96 -10.32
C THR A 86 0.86 1.78 -9.44
N PHE A 87 -0.15 1.02 -9.83
CA PHE A 87 -0.63 -0.15 -9.09
C PHE A 87 -0.26 -1.43 -9.84
N ARG A 88 0.25 -2.42 -9.11
CA ARG A 88 0.49 -3.76 -9.62
C ARG A 88 -0.12 -4.78 -8.70
N ASN A 89 -0.84 -5.73 -9.29
CA ASN A 89 -1.46 -6.83 -8.55
C ASN A 89 -0.64 -8.08 -8.80
N MET A 90 -0.10 -8.67 -7.73
CA MET A 90 0.85 -9.78 -7.80
C MET A 90 0.37 -10.97 -6.97
N ASP A 91 0.34 -12.13 -7.59
CA ASP A 91 0.14 -13.39 -6.87
C ASP A 91 1.49 -13.88 -6.35
N VAL A 92 1.52 -14.32 -5.09
CA VAL A 92 2.72 -14.90 -4.51
C VAL A 92 2.79 -16.37 -4.90
N LEU A 93 3.79 -16.73 -5.68
CA LEU A 93 3.95 -18.11 -6.17
C LEU A 93 4.85 -18.95 -5.28
N ARG A 94 5.80 -18.32 -4.59
CA ARG A 94 6.73 -19.02 -3.72
C ARG A 94 7.34 -18.06 -2.71
N GLU A 95 7.46 -18.51 -1.46
CA GLU A 95 8.18 -17.82 -0.40
C GLU A 95 9.13 -18.81 0.26
N GLU A 96 10.34 -18.38 0.57
CA GLU A 96 11.34 -19.17 1.28
C GLU A 96 12.02 -18.28 2.33
N ASP A 97 12.20 -18.81 3.53
CA ASP A 97 13.05 -18.20 4.55
C ASP A 97 14.48 -18.75 4.36
N LEU A 98 15.40 -17.86 4.08
CA LEU A 98 16.78 -18.25 3.76
C LEU A 98 17.71 -18.15 4.97
#